data_e353fe654f74349dfa8f8a8e3eaf5107
#
_entry.id   e353fe654f74349dfa8f8a8e3eaf5107
#
_cell.length_a   1.000
_cell.length_b   1.000
_cell.length_c   1.000
_cell.angle_alpha   90.00
_cell.angle_beta   90.00
_cell.angle_gamma   90.00
#
_symmetry.space_group_name_H-M   'P 1'
#
loop_
_entity.id
_entity.type
_entity.pdbx_description
1 polymer ?
#
loop_
_entity_poly.entity_id
_entity_poly.type
_entity_poly.pdbx_seq_one_letter_code
_entity_poly.pdbx_strand_id
1 'polypeptide(L)'
;MNEDILKKRKRDLNKFKNIFKNMPEDKRKINDSLIERAFFMRQKLTDMEQRIDADGVIVEMSQGKYTIERAHPLISQYNAMVKNYSTIIKQLCETLPTADADKVGEALLAFATKKPIRK
;
A
#
# COMPACT_ATOMS: atom_id res chain seq x y z
N MET A 1 16.36 4.71 -7.63
CA MET A 1 16.02 4.12 -6.33
C MET A 1 17.24 3.40 -5.77
N ASN A 2 17.51 3.54 -4.50
CA ASN A 2 18.66 2.94 -3.82
C ASN A 2 18.50 1.41 -3.74
N GLU A 3 19.59 0.67 -4.04
CA GLU A 3 19.59 -0.79 -3.97
C GLU A 3 19.25 -1.33 -2.58
N ASP A 4 19.72 -0.68 -1.53
CA ASP A 4 19.44 -1.09 -0.14
C ASP A 4 17.95 -1.00 0.17
N ILE A 5 17.28 0.05 -0.32
CA ILE A 5 15.84 0.21 -0.16
C ILE A 5 15.10 -0.89 -0.91
N LEU A 6 15.51 -1.23 -2.13
CA LEU A 6 14.92 -2.30 -2.91
C LEU A 6 15.06 -3.66 -2.21
N LYS A 7 16.25 -3.94 -1.67
CA LYS A 7 16.51 -5.18 -0.92
C LYS A 7 15.65 -5.26 0.34
N LYS A 8 15.51 -4.17 1.07
CA LYS A 8 14.67 -4.12 2.27
C LYS A 8 13.20 -4.34 1.92
N ARG A 9 12.71 -3.71 0.85
CA ARG A 9 11.33 -3.90 0.36
C ARG A 9 11.07 -5.34 -0.02
N LYS A 10 12.02 -5.98 -0.72
CA LYS A 10 11.91 -7.37 -1.12
C LYS A 10 11.87 -8.30 0.11
N ARG A 11 12.69 -8.03 1.11
CA ARG A 11 12.69 -8.81 2.36
C ARG A 11 11.38 -8.66 3.11
N ASP A 12 10.84 -7.44 3.21
CA ASP A 12 9.55 -7.18 3.83
C ASP A 12 8.43 -7.93 3.11
N LEU A 13 8.44 -7.90 1.79
CA LEU A 13 7.46 -8.60 0.97
C LEU A 13 7.53 -10.11 1.20
N ASN A 14 8.73 -10.70 1.17
CA ASN A 14 8.93 -12.12 1.38
C ASN A 14 8.55 -12.55 2.79
N LYS A 15 8.90 -11.74 3.78
CA LYS A 15 8.54 -11.98 5.18
C LYS A 15 7.02 -12.03 5.34
N PHE A 16 6.32 -11.12 4.69
CA PHE A 16 4.86 -11.10 4.74
C PHE A 16 4.25 -12.30 4.02
N LYS A 17 4.77 -12.67 2.85
CA LYS A 17 4.32 -13.86 2.12
C LYS A 17 4.48 -15.14 2.94
N ASN A 18 5.55 -15.24 3.74
CA ASN A 18 5.81 -16.42 4.57
C ASN A 18 4.73 -16.67 5.62
N ILE A 19 3.97 -15.64 6.01
CA ILE A 19 2.87 -15.78 6.97
C ILE A 19 1.80 -16.75 6.42
N PHE A 20 1.63 -16.78 5.10
CA PHE A 20 0.61 -17.58 4.43
C PHE A 20 1.17 -18.88 3.83
N LYS A 21 2.42 -19.25 4.15
CA LYS A 21 3.09 -20.39 3.51
C LYS A 21 2.43 -21.75 3.76
N ASN A 22 1.70 -21.89 4.86
CA ASN A 22 1.05 -23.15 5.24
C ASN A 22 -0.35 -23.32 4.65
N MET A 23 -0.79 -22.37 3.84
CA MET A 23 -2.07 -22.46 3.15
C MET A 23 -2.00 -23.40 1.95
N PRO A 24 -3.13 -23.97 1.51
CA PRO A 24 -3.17 -24.72 0.25
C PRO A 24 -2.57 -23.90 -0.90
N GLU A 25 -1.91 -24.58 -1.83
CA GLU A 25 -1.11 -23.93 -2.88
C GLU A 25 -1.90 -22.90 -3.70
N ASP A 26 -3.11 -23.23 -4.12
CA ASP A 26 -3.97 -22.32 -4.91
C ASP A 26 -4.33 -21.06 -4.13
N LYS A 27 -4.70 -21.22 -2.85
CA LYS A 27 -5.00 -20.07 -1.96
C LYS A 27 -3.76 -19.25 -1.68
N ARG A 28 -2.61 -19.92 -1.50
CA ARG A 28 -1.33 -19.23 -1.29
C ARG A 28 -0.96 -18.37 -2.49
N LYS A 29 -1.13 -18.88 -3.71
CA LYS A 29 -0.84 -18.13 -4.94
C LYS A 29 -1.72 -16.89 -5.07
N ILE A 30 -3.01 -17.02 -4.77
CA ILE A 30 -3.93 -15.89 -4.78
C ILE A 30 -3.52 -14.85 -3.75
N ASN A 31 -3.19 -15.28 -2.53
CA ASN A 31 -2.76 -14.37 -1.47
C ASN A 31 -1.44 -13.69 -1.80
N ASP A 32 -0.48 -14.43 -2.38
CA ASP A 32 0.79 -13.83 -2.82
C ASP A 32 0.55 -12.70 -3.83
N SER A 33 -0.36 -12.91 -4.78
CA SER A 33 -0.72 -11.88 -5.74
C SER A 33 -1.36 -10.66 -5.07
N LEU A 34 -2.27 -10.87 -4.12
CA LEU A 34 -2.88 -9.78 -3.37
C LEU A 34 -1.86 -9.02 -2.52
N ILE A 35 -0.93 -9.74 -1.89
CA ILE A 35 0.13 -9.16 -1.09
C ILE A 35 1.04 -8.28 -1.95
N GLU A 36 1.42 -8.75 -3.13
CA GLU A 36 2.24 -7.97 -4.05
C GLU A 36 1.55 -6.67 -4.46
N ARG A 37 0.25 -6.74 -4.77
CA ARG A 37 -0.54 -5.56 -5.11
C ARG A 37 -0.68 -4.61 -3.93
N ALA A 38 -0.94 -5.14 -2.73
CA ALA A 38 -1.03 -4.32 -1.52
C ALA A 38 0.29 -3.62 -1.23
N PHE A 39 1.40 -4.30 -1.42
CA PHE A 39 2.74 -3.73 -1.23
C PHE A 39 2.99 -2.58 -2.21
N PHE A 40 2.65 -2.78 -3.48
CA PHE A 40 2.75 -1.76 -4.51
C PHE A 40 1.88 -0.54 -4.17
N MET A 41 0.63 -0.77 -3.82
CA MET A 41 -0.30 0.30 -3.47
C MET A 41 0.18 1.09 -2.26
N ARG A 42 0.65 0.42 -1.22
CA ARG A 42 1.18 1.06 -0.02
C ARG A 42 2.32 2.02 -0.38
N GLN A 43 3.21 1.59 -1.27
CA GLN A 43 4.32 2.44 -1.72
C GLN A 43 3.81 3.64 -2.52
N LYS A 44 2.85 3.42 -3.42
CA LYS A 44 2.28 4.52 -4.23
C LYS A 44 1.49 5.50 -3.39
N LEU A 45 0.77 5.02 -2.39
CA LEU A 45 0.08 5.89 -1.43
C LEU A 45 1.08 6.80 -0.70
N THR A 46 2.22 6.25 -0.28
CA THR A 46 3.28 7.03 0.36
C THR A 46 3.83 8.10 -0.58
N ASP A 47 4.09 7.74 -1.84
CA ASP A 47 4.60 8.67 -2.84
C ASP A 47 3.59 9.81 -3.07
N MET A 48 2.29 9.50 -3.18
CA MET A 48 1.24 10.50 -3.33
C MET A 48 1.14 11.41 -2.11
N GLU A 49 1.22 10.83 -0.91
CA GLU A 49 1.18 11.59 0.35
C GLU A 49 2.31 12.62 0.40
N GLN A 50 3.52 12.20 0.03
CA GLN A 50 4.68 13.09 0.00
C GLN A 50 4.48 14.23 -1.01
N ARG A 51 3.94 13.91 -2.18
CA ARG A 51 3.71 14.91 -3.22
C ARG A 51 2.63 15.91 -2.82
N ILE A 52 1.53 15.42 -2.26
CA ILE A 52 0.45 16.27 -1.78
C ILE A 52 0.93 17.16 -0.63
N ASP A 53 1.72 16.60 0.29
CA ASP A 53 2.30 17.37 1.39
C ASP A 53 3.21 18.48 0.89
N ALA A 54 4.01 18.21 -0.14
CA ALA A 54 4.93 19.18 -0.73
C ALA A 54 4.18 20.29 -1.48
N ASP A 55 3.14 19.94 -2.22
CA ASP A 55 2.43 20.86 -3.10
C ASP A 55 1.23 21.54 -2.40
N GLY A 56 0.70 20.93 -1.33
CA GLY A 56 -0.53 21.35 -0.67
C GLY A 56 -1.78 20.76 -1.32
N VAL A 57 -2.87 20.75 -0.58
CA VAL A 57 -4.16 20.20 -1.03
C VAL A 57 -4.76 21.03 -2.15
N ILE A 58 -4.55 22.34 -2.09
CA ILE A 58 -5.00 23.29 -3.10
C ILE A 58 -3.80 23.75 -3.90
N VAL A 59 -3.87 23.67 -5.22
CA VAL A 59 -2.81 24.11 -6.13
C VAL A 59 -3.36 25.12 -7.10
N GLU A 60 -2.47 25.99 -7.60
CA GLU A 60 -2.81 26.95 -8.63
C GLU A 60 -2.67 26.36 -10.02
N MET A 61 -3.60 26.67 -10.89
CA MET A 61 -3.55 26.25 -12.30
C MET A 61 -3.67 27.47 -13.19
N SER A 62 -2.71 27.64 -14.10
CA SER A 62 -2.72 28.71 -15.09
C SER A 62 -3.82 28.46 -16.12
N GLN A 63 -4.63 29.51 -16.39
CA GLN A 63 -5.68 29.50 -17.39
C GLN A 63 -5.46 30.67 -18.38
N GLY A 64 -4.27 30.69 -19.00
CA GLY A 64 -3.90 31.79 -19.89
C GLY A 64 -3.58 33.06 -19.11
N LYS A 65 -4.50 34.05 -19.13
CA LYS A 65 -4.29 35.34 -18.50
C LYS A 65 -4.55 35.39 -16.99
N TYR A 66 -5.11 34.33 -16.43
CA TYR A 66 -5.44 34.24 -15.02
C TYR A 66 -5.10 32.85 -14.45
N THR A 67 -5.05 32.76 -13.14
CA THR A 67 -4.87 31.48 -12.42
C THR A 67 -6.12 31.17 -11.61
N ILE A 68 -6.42 29.88 -11.49
CA ILE A 68 -7.48 29.41 -10.62
C ILE A 68 -6.89 28.48 -9.57
N GLU A 69 -7.54 28.42 -8.43
CA GLU A 69 -7.24 27.42 -7.41
C GLU A 69 -8.05 26.17 -7.67
N ARG A 70 -7.41 25.00 -7.45
CA ARG A 70 -8.09 23.72 -7.60
C ARG A 70 -7.51 22.71 -6.61
N ALA A 71 -8.28 21.64 -6.35
CA ALA A 71 -7.76 20.53 -5.57
C ALA A 71 -6.56 19.91 -6.31
N HIS A 72 -5.57 19.45 -5.53
CA HIS A 72 -4.41 18.77 -6.11
C HIS A 72 -4.87 17.62 -7.01
N PRO A 73 -4.31 17.46 -8.21
CA PRO A 73 -4.76 16.40 -9.15
C PRO A 73 -4.67 14.99 -8.59
N LEU A 74 -3.78 14.73 -7.62
CA LEU A 74 -3.61 13.41 -7.02
C LEU A 74 -4.68 13.06 -5.97
N ILE A 75 -5.47 14.03 -5.50
CA ILE A 75 -6.45 13.78 -4.43
C ILE A 75 -7.45 12.70 -4.83
N SER A 76 -7.97 12.78 -6.05
CA SER A 76 -8.94 11.81 -6.57
C SER A 76 -8.35 10.40 -6.67
N GLN A 77 -7.16 10.28 -7.25
CA GLN A 77 -6.45 9.00 -7.36
C GLN A 77 -6.06 8.45 -5.99
N TYR A 78 -5.63 9.33 -5.08
CA TYR A 78 -5.27 8.94 -3.73
C TYR A 78 -6.48 8.32 -3.00
N ASN A 79 -7.62 8.98 -3.04
CA ASN A 79 -8.84 8.50 -2.39
C ASN A 79 -9.28 7.15 -2.97
N ALA A 80 -9.22 6.97 -4.28
CA ALA A 80 -9.55 5.71 -4.92
C ALA A 80 -8.59 4.59 -4.50
N MET A 81 -7.30 4.88 -4.43
CA MET A 81 -6.29 3.89 -4.06
C MET A 81 -6.39 3.50 -2.59
N VAL A 82 -6.66 4.45 -1.68
CA VAL A 82 -6.90 4.16 -0.26
C VAL A 82 -8.04 3.17 -0.11
N LYS A 83 -9.13 3.41 -0.83
CA LYS A 83 -10.30 2.51 -0.82
C LYS A 83 -9.93 1.11 -1.31
N ASN A 84 -9.22 1.03 -2.44
CA ASN A 84 -8.81 -0.25 -3.02
C ASN A 84 -7.81 -0.98 -2.13
N TYR A 85 -6.87 -0.26 -1.54
CA TYR A 85 -5.90 -0.82 -0.60
C TYR A 85 -6.62 -1.43 0.61
N SER A 86 -7.56 -0.69 1.19
CA SER A 86 -8.36 -1.16 2.33
C SER A 86 -9.14 -2.43 1.99
N THR A 87 -9.68 -2.53 0.78
CA THR A 87 -10.39 -3.71 0.31
C THR A 87 -9.46 -4.93 0.25
N ILE A 88 -8.25 -4.77 -0.28
CA ILE A 88 -7.27 -5.86 -0.36
C ILE A 88 -6.85 -6.31 1.04
N ILE A 89 -6.55 -5.38 1.94
CA ILE A 89 -6.19 -5.70 3.32
C ILE A 89 -7.32 -6.47 4.01
N LYS A 90 -8.56 -6.05 3.80
CA LYS A 90 -9.73 -6.76 4.34
C LYS A 90 -9.81 -8.19 3.81
N GLN A 91 -9.62 -8.39 2.50
CA GLN A 91 -9.61 -9.72 1.89
C GLN A 91 -8.51 -10.59 2.47
N LEU A 92 -7.32 -10.05 2.68
CA LEU A 92 -6.22 -10.79 3.31
C LEU A 92 -6.57 -11.19 4.76
N CYS A 93 -7.21 -10.30 5.52
CA CYS A 93 -7.67 -10.60 6.88
C CYS A 93 -8.67 -11.76 6.90
N GLU A 94 -9.57 -11.80 5.94
CA GLU A 94 -10.60 -12.84 5.85
C GLU A 94 -10.05 -14.23 5.52
N THR A 95 -8.84 -14.29 4.93
CA THR A 95 -8.20 -15.55 4.55
C THR A 95 -7.26 -16.11 5.61
N LEU A 96 -7.16 -15.47 6.79
CA LEU A 96 -6.23 -15.92 7.83
C LEU A 96 -6.61 -17.31 8.36
N PRO A 97 -5.61 -18.21 8.52
CA PRO A 97 -5.85 -19.50 9.13
C PRO A 97 -6.30 -19.34 10.59
N THR A 98 -7.35 -20.05 10.99
CA THR A 98 -7.91 -19.95 12.34
C THR A 98 -6.91 -20.32 13.43
N ALA A 99 -6.07 -21.32 13.17
CA ALA A 99 -5.09 -21.82 14.14
C ALA A 99 -3.97 -20.82 14.45
N ASP A 100 -3.61 -19.97 13.47
CA ASP A 100 -2.53 -18.98 13.58
C ASP A 100 -3.06 -17.54 13.58
N ALA A 101 -4.36 -17.37 13.80
CA ALA A 101 -5.03 -16.08 13.62
C ALA A 101 -4.38 -14.94 14.41
N ASP A 102 -3.95 -15.19 15.64
CA ASP A 102 -3.36 -14.17 16.51
C ASP A 102 -2.02 -13.67 15.96
N LYS A 103 -1.11 -14.62 15.63
CA LYS A 103 0.21 -14.27 15.08
C LYS A 103 0.10 -13.59 13.72
N VAL A 104 -0.75 -14.15 12.86
CA VAL A 104 -0.93 -13.62 11.50
C VAL A 104 -1.65 -12.29 11.56
N GLY A 105 -2.62 -12.14 12.45
CA GLY A 105 -3.32 -10.88 12.67
C GLY A 105 -2.38 -9.75 13.10
N GLU A 106 -1.46 -10.03 14.04
CA GLU A 106 -0.45 -9.06 14.45
C GLU A 106 0.48 -8.66 13.32
N ALA A 107 0.93 -9.64 12.53
CA ALA A 107 1.82 -9.39 11.40
C ALA A 107 1.10 -8.59 10.31
N LEU A 108 -0.16 -8.89 10.02
CA LEU A 108 -0.95 -8.17 9.05
C LEU A 108 -1.23 -6.75 9.52
N LEU A 109 -1.52 -6.56 10.79
CA LEU A 109 -1.71 -5.24 11.37
C LEU A 109 -0.43 -4.41 11.24
N ALA A 110 0.73 -4.99 11.55
CA ALA A 110 2.01 -4.33 11.39
C ALA A 110 2.26 -3.94 9.92
N PHE A 111 1.93 -4.83 8.98
CA PHE A 111 2.06 -4.53 7.55
C PHE A 111 1.15 -3.37 7.13
N ALA A 112 -0.11 -3.40 7.56
CA ALA A 112 -1.09 -2.40 7.13
C ALA A 112 -0.83 -1.01 7.73
N THR A 113 -0.27 -0.96 8.94
CA THR A 113 -0.07 0.29 9.68
C THR A 113 1.34 0.84 9.60
N LYS A 114 2.34 -0.01 9.32
CA LYS A 114 3.73 0.40 9.21
C LYS A 114 3.94 1.19 7.92
N LYS A 115 4.58 2.35 8.02
CA LYS A 115 4.94 3.13 6.84
C LYS A 115 6.00 2.40 6.03
N PRO A 116 5.87 2.38 4.68
CA PRO A 116 6.88 1.74 3.84
C PRO A 116 8.19 2.52 3.86
N ILE A 117 9.27 1.83 3.46
CA ILE A 117 10.61 2.41 3.38
C ILE A 117 10.62 3.48 2.29
N ARG A 118 11.01 4.69 2.64
CA ARG A 118 11.10 5.83 1.73
C ARG A 118 12.52 5.97 1.18
N LYS A 119 12.60 6.57 0.03
CA LYS A 119 13.91 6.92 -0.56
C LYS A 119 14.68 7.88 0.33
#